data_f12e5cd45f575a666b09bd2deebde0ee
#
_entry.id   f12e5cd45f575a666b09bd2deebde0ee
#
_cell.length_a   1.000
_cell.length_b   1.000
_cell.length_c   1.000
_cell.angle_alpha   90.00
_cell.angle_beta   90.00
_cell.angle_gamma   90.00
#
_symmetry.space_group_name_H-M   'P 1'
#
loop_
_entity.id
_entity.type
_entity.pdbx_description
1 polymer ?
#
loop_
_entity_poly.entity_id
_entity_poly.type
_entity_poly.pdbx_seq_one_letter_code
_entity_poly.pdbx_strand_id
1 'polypeptide(L)'
;MEIHETLASLVVPIDDVRPYAHNPRRGDLEAIKESLRQHGQYRPVVASVRTSEILAGNRTWQAAKALGWEHIAVSWVDVDDEEAARIVLVDNRTNDIAGYDDAALAELLSSLPDLTGTGYDGAFLAELLPGEEPAALTDVDAAAPVPKEDHTCRLGDVWHLGDSLL
;
A
#
# COMPACT_ATOMS: atom_id res chain seq x y z
N MET A 1 -22.70 -3.56 -9.23
CA MET A 1 -22.51 -4.86 -9.97
C MET A 1 -21.43 -5.60 -9.22
N GLU A 2 -21.70 -6.82 -8.73
CA GLU A 2 -20.71 -7.53 -7.88
C GLU A 2 -19.50 -8.05 -8.68
N ILE A 3 -19.71 -8.49 -9.91
CA ILE A 3 -18.67 -9.06 -10.78
C ILE A 3 -18.68 -8.30 -12.11
N HIS A 4 -17.50 -7.90 -12.57
CA HIS A 4 -17.35 -7.17 -13.83
C HIS A 4 -17.81 -8.03 -15.01
N GLU A 5 -18.51 -7.43 -15.97
CA GLU A 5 -19.11 -8.12 -17.12
C GLU A 5 -18.09 -8.95 -17.92
N THR A 6 -16.86 -8.49 -18.04
CA THR A 6 -15.79 -9.23 -18.74
C THR A 6 -15.43 -10.57 -18.07
N LEU A 7 -15.82 -10.79 -16.83
CA LEU A 7 -15.59 -12.02 -16.07
C LEU A 7 -16.80 -12.96 -16.06
N ALA A 8 -17.88 -12.62 -16.74
CA ALA A 8 -19.16 -13.39 -16.70
C ALA A 8 -18.98 -14.88 -17.01
N SER A 9 -18.08 -15.24 -17.93
CA SER A 9 -17.80 -16.64 -18.30
C SER A 9 -17.01 -17.43 -17.24
N LEU A 10 -16.47 -16.75 -16.21
CA LEU A 10 -15.65 -17.33 -15.15
C LEU A 10 -16.42 -17.45 -13.82
N VAL A 11 -17.69 -17.05 -13.82
CA VAL A 11 -18.50 -16.98 -12.60
C VAL A 11 -18.92 -18.39 -12.15
N VAL A 12 -18.66 -18.68 -10.89
CA VAL A 12 -19.05 -19.92 -10.21
C VAL A 12 -19.66 -19.61 -8.84
N PRO A 13 -20.42 -20.53 -8.23
CA PRO A 13 -20.82 -20.41 -6.85
C PRO A 13 -19.59 -20.20 -5.94
N ILE A 14 -19.68 -19.28 -4.98
CA ILE A 14 -18.54 -18.91 -4.12
C ILE A 14 -18.07 -20.10 -3.24
N ASP A 15 -18.96 -21.06 -3.01
CA ASP A 15 -18.68 -22.26 -2.22
C ASP A 15 -18.02 -23.39 -3.03
N ASP A 16 -17.91 -23.25 -4.36
CA ASP A 16 -17.16 -24.19 -5.21
C ASP A 16 -15.65 -24.10 -5.01
N VAL A 17 -15.19 -23.00 -4.41
CA VAL A 17 -13.78 -22.79 -4.08
C VAL A 17 -13.59 -22.53 -2.58
N ARG A 18 -12.42 -22.88 -2.08
CA ARG A 18 -12.05 -22.69 -0.67
C ARG A 18 -10.67 -22.08 -0.54
N PRO A 19 -10.38 -21.39 0.59
CA PRO A 19 -9.05 -20.83 0.81
C PRO A 19 -7.99 -21.93 0.84
N TYR A 20 -6.78 -21.61 0.36
CA TYR A 20 -5.61 -22.47 0.54
C TYR A 20 -5.31 -22.63 2.04
N ALA A 21 -5.32 -23.88 2.54
CA ALA A 21 -5.28 -24.18 3.97
C ALA A 21 -4.05 -23.62 4.69
N HIS A 22 -2.90 -23.57 3.98
CA HIS A 22 -1.61 -23.15 4.53
C HIS A 22 -1.17 -21.77 4.03
N ASN A 23 -2.10 -20.89 3.62
CA ASN A 23 -1.73 -19.54 3.20
C ASN A 23 -1.29 -18.70 4.42
N PRO A 24 0.00 -18.28 4.50
CA PRO A 24 0.52 -17.53 5.63
C PRO A 24 0.11 -16.06 5.62
N ARG A 25 -0.36 -15.53 4.47
CA ARG A 25 -0.60 -14.10 4.29
C ARG A 25 -1.81 -13.61 5.07
N ARG A 26 -1.61 -12.52 5.80
CA ARG A 26 -2.66 -11.76 6.47
C ARG A 26 -2.64 -10.33 5.92
N GLY A 27 -3.79 -9.78 5.55
CA GLY A 27 -3.93 -8.43 4.99
C GLY A 27 -5.18 -7.74 5.53
N ASP A 28 -5.32 -6.46 5.24
CA ASP A 28 -6.50 -5.69 5.57
C ASP A 28 -7.69 -6.17 4.73
N LEU A 29 -8.72 -6.66 5.40
CA LEU A 29 -9.93 -7.14 4.76
C LEU A 29 -10.89 -5.99 4.44
N GLU A 30 -10.87 -4.91 5.21
CA GLU A 30 -11.80 -3.80 5.03
C GLU A 30 -11.49 -3.01 3.76
N ALA A 31 -10.21 -2.75 3.46
CA ALA A 31 -9.80 -2.12 2.21
C ALA A 31 -10.25 -2.93 0.98
N ILE A 32 -10.14 -4.27 1.04
CA ILE A 32 -10.60 -5.14 -0.05
C ILE A 32 -12.13 -5.14 -0.17
N LYS A 33 -12.86 -5.17 0.95
CA LYS A 33 -14.33 -5.07 0.94
C LYS A 33 -14.78 -3.75 0.32
N GLU A 34 -14.12 -2.64 0.67
CA GLU A 34 -14.44 -1.34 0.11
C GLU A 34 -14.19 -1.31 -1.39
N SER A 35 -13.05 -1.82 -1.85
CA SER A 35 -12.75 -1.96 -3.26
C SER A 35 -13.81 -2.81 -4.00
N LEU A 36 -14.25 -3.93 -3.42
CA LEU A 36 -15.29 -4.77 -4.01
C LEU A 36 -16.67 -4.10 -4.05
N ARG A 37 -17.01 -3.26 -3.07
CA ARG A 37 -18.26 -2.47 -3.09
C ARG A 37 -18.25 -1.44 -4.21
N GLN A 38 -17.12 -0.76 -4.41
CA GLN A 38 -16.99 0.32 -5.38
C GLN A 38 -16.81 -0.19 -6.81
N HIS A 39 -15.94 -1.18 -7.00
CA HIS A 39 -15.50 -1.60 -8.32
C HIS A 39 -16.02 -2.98 -8.72
N GLY A 40 -16.58 -3.75 -7.76
CA GLY A 40 -16.87 -5.16 -7.98
C GLY A 40 -15.59 -5.99 -8.15
N GLN A 41 -15.75 -7.24 -8.52
CA GLN A 41 -14.63 -8.09 -8.89
C GLN A 41 -14.21 -7.82 -10.34
N TYR A 42 -13.04 -7.22 -10.55
CA TYR A 42 -12.49 -6.87 -11.86
C TYR A 42 -11.36 -7.81 -12.32
N ARG A 43 -10.90 -8.70 -11.45
CA ARG A 43 -9.96 -9.79 -11.79
C ARG A 43 -10.41 -11.08 -11.11
N PRO A 44 -10.27 -12.26 -11.78
CA PRO A 44 -10.63 -13.52 -11.17
C PRO A 44 -9.66 -13.91 -10.05
N VAL A 45 -10.14 -14.70 -9.08
CA VAL A 45 -9.25 -15.49 -8.22
C VAL A 45 -8.72 -16.67 -9.01
N VAL A 46 -7.56 -17.20 -8.63
CA VAL A 46 -6.96 -18.38 -9.26
C VAL A 46 -7.14 -19.58 -8.35
N ALA A 47 -7.69 -20.68 -8.85
CA ALA A 47 -7.91 -21.88 -8.06
C ALA A 47 -7.44 -23.15 -8.80
N SER A 48 -7.02 -24.16 -8.03
CA SER A 48 -6.66 -25.46 -8.56
C SER A 48 -7.89 -26.27 -8.94
N VAL A 49 -7.92 -26.81 -10.15
CA VAL A 49 -8.96 -27.75 -10.59
C VAL A 49 -9.00 -28.99 -9.71
N ARG A 50 -7.84 -29.45 -9.22
CA ARG A 50 -7.70 -30.72 -8.49
C ARG A 50 -8.24 -30.64 -7.07
N THR A 51 -8.03 -29.50 -6.40
CA THR A 51 -8.34 -29.37 -4.97
C THR A 51 -9.43 -28.35 -4.69
N SER A 52 -9.83 -27.53 -5.67
CA SER A 52 -10.70 -26.35 -5.52
C SER A 52 -10.12 -25.31 -4.54
N GLU A 53 -8.83 -25.37 -4.24
CA GLU A 53 -8.17 -24.41 -3.37
C GLU A 53 -7.71 -23.17 -4.13
N ILE A 54 -7.91 -22.00 -3.54
CA ILE A 54 -7.55 -20.72 -4.11
C ILE A 54 -6.05 -20.47 -3.92
N LEU A 55 -5.32 -20.43 -5.02
CA LEU A 55 -3.87 -20.21 -5.03
C LEU A 55 -3.50 -18.71 -4.99
N ALA A 56 -4.31 -17.85 -5.65
CA ALA A 56 -4.18 -16.40 -5.60
C ALA A 56 -5.56 -15.73 -5.42
N GLY A 57 -5.62 -14.65 -4.62
CA GLY A 57 -6.87 -13.94 -4.34
C GLY A 57 -7.66 -14.47 -3.15
N ASN A 58 -7.05 -15.20 -2.22
CA ASN A 58 -7.69 -15.69 -0.99
C ASN A 58 -8.41 -14.59 -0.20
N ARG A 59 -7.82 -13.37 -0.15
CA ARG A 59 -8.43 -12.23 0.53
C ARG A 59 -9.64 -11.68 -0.20
N THR A 60 -9.62 -11.67 -1.53
CA THR A 60 -10.77 -11.29 -2.35
C THR A 60 -11.95 -12.21 -2.08
N TRP A 61 -11.72 -13.53 -2.03
CA TRP A 61 -12.76 -14.50 -1.68
C TRP A 61 -13.31 -14.27 -0.27
N GLN A 62 -12.44 -14.05 0.73
CA GLN A 62 -12.86 -13.77 2.11
C GLN A 62 -13.70 -12.50 2.21
N ALA A 63 -13.31 -11.44 1.49
CA ALA A 63 -14.04 -10.19 1.45
C ALA A 63 -15.40 -10.35 0.77
N ALA A 64 -15.46 -11.03 -0.38
CA ALA A 64 -16.71 -11.33 -1.08
C ALA A 64 -17.67 -12.15 -0.21
N LYS A 65 -17.15 -13.19 0.47
CA LYS A 65 -17.92 -14.02 1.42
C LYS A 65 -18.47 -13.18 2.58
N ALA A 66 -17.66 -12.29 3.15
CA ALA A 66 -18.06 -11.40 4.23
C ALA A 66 -19.08 -10.32 3.78
N LEU A 67 -19.12 -10.00 2.49
CA LEU A 67 -20.12 -9.13 1.87
C LEU A 67 -21.42 -9.87 1.51
N GLY A 68 -21.46 -11.20 1.68
CA GLY A 68 -22.63 -12.02 1.38
C GLY A 68 -22.80 -12.38 -0.09
N TRP A 69 -21.72 -12.32 -0.88
CA TRP A 69 -21.77 -12.71 -2.29
C TRP A 69 -22.04 -14.22 -2.42
N GLU A 70 -22.88 -14.58 -3.38
CA GLU A 70 -23.21 -15.98 -3.73
C GLU A 70 -22.30 -16.52 -4.82
N HIS A 71 -21.65 -15.65 -5.60
CA HIS A 71 -20.84 -16.02 -6.76
C HIS A 71 -19.50 -15.29 -6.74
N ILE A 72 -18.51 -15.87 -7.43
CA ILE A 72 -17.17 -15.30 -7.61
C ILE A 72 -16.62 -15.73 -8.97
N ALA A 73 -15.82 -14.88 -9.62
CA ALA A 73 -15.14 -15.24 -10.85
C ALA A 73 -13.82 -15.95 -10.54
N VAL A 74 -13.59 -17.12 -11.17
CA VAL A 74 -12.46 -18.00 -10.91
C VAL A 74 -11.75 -18.37 -12.22
N SER A 75 -10.44 -18.23 -12.23
CA SER A 75 -9.56 -18.81 -13.25
C SER A 75 -9.00 -20.12 -12.73
N TRP A 76 -9.27 -21.20 -13.43
CA TRP A 76 -8.89 -22.54 -13.03
C TRP A 76 -7.52 -22.91 -13.63
N VAL A 77 -6.65 -23.53 -12.82
CA VAL A 77 -5.36 -24.07 -13.24
C VAL A 77 -5.22 -25.52 -12.83
N ASP A 78 -4.69 -26.35 -13.72
CA ASP A 78 -4.43 -27.77 -13.45
C ASP A 78 -2.97 -27.94 -13.06
N VAL A 79 -2.71 -27.96 -11.77
CA VAL A 79 -1.37 -28.04 -11.18
C VAL A 79 -1.37 -29.09 -10.07
N ASP A 80 -0.20 -29.69 -9.80
CA ASP A 80 -0.02 -30.57 -8.65
C ASP A 80 0.17 -29.78 -7.35
N ASP A 81 0.25 -30.48 -6.23
CA ASP A 81 0.32 -29.86 -4.89
C ASP A 81 1.62 -29.07 -4.69
N GLU A 82 2.73 -29.52 -5.28
CA GLU A 82 4.01 -28.81 -5.20
C GLU A 82 3.97 -27.50 -5.98
N GLU A 83 3.46 -27.53 -7.20
CA GLU A 83 3.31 -26.35 -8.03
C GLU A 83 2.28 -25.37 -7.45
N ALA A 84 1.17 -25.88 -6.89
CA ALA A 84 0.18 -25.09 -6.18
C ALA A 84 0.82 -24.32 -5.02
N ALA A 85 1.64 -24.97 -4.19
CA ALA A 85 2.36 -24.34 -3.10
C ALA A 85 3.34 -23.25 -3.60
N ARG A 86 4.05 -23.51 -4.72
CA ARG A 86 4.96 -22.54 -5.34
C ARG A 86 4.21 -21.30 -5.85
N ILE A 87 3.04 -21.48 -6.46
CA ILE A 87 2.20 -20.36 -6.92
C ILE A 87 1.76 -19.50 -5.74
N VAL A 88 1.27 -20.11 -4.66
CA VAL A 88 0.89 -19.36 -3.45
C VAL A 88 2.05 -18.56 -2.89
N LEU A 89 3.23 -19.16 -2.82
CA LEU A 89 4.42 -18.49 -2.28
C LEU A 89 4.90 -17.35 -3.18
N VAL A 90 4.93 -17.53 -4.50
CA VAL A 90 5.38 -16.48 -5.42
C VAL A 90 4.39 -15.33 -5.49
N ASP A 91 3.08 -15.60 -5.49
CA ASP A 91 2.04 -14.56 -5.44
C ASP A 91 2.20 -13.69 -4.20
N ASN A 92 2.38 -14.31 -3.03
CA ASN A 92 2.65 -13.59 -1.80
C ASN A 92 3.97 -12.79 -1.87
N ARG A 93 5.06 -13.43 -2.32
CA ARG A 93 6.39 -12.81 -2.34
C ARG A 93 6.50 -11.64 -3.30
N THR A 94 5.92 -11.74 -4.49
CA THR A 94 5.95 -10.65 -5.47
C THR A 94 5.19 -9.42 -4.98
N ASN A 95 4.10 -9.61 -4.25
CA ASN A 95 3.39 -8.50 -3.62
C ASN A 95 4.20 -7.84 -2.49
N ASP A 96 5.04 -8.62 -1.75
CA ASP A 96 5.83 -8.09 -0.62
C ASP A 96 7.07 -7.32 -1.07
N ILE A 97 7.65 -7.68 -2.22
CA ILE A 97 8.85 -7.00 -2.78
C ILE A 97 8.48 -5.86 -3.74
N ALA A 98 7.22 -5.72 -4.10
CA ALA A 98 6.77 -4.60 -4.91
C ALA A 98 6.92 -3.30 -4.12
N GLY A 99 7.46 -2.28 -4.76
CA GLY A 99 7.50 -0.91 -4.25
C GLY A 99 6.73 0.03 -5.16
N TYR A 100 6.64 1.28 -4.76
CA TYR A 100 6.03 2.34 -5.56
C TYR A 100 7.07 3.39 -5.92
N ASP A 101 6.86 4.03 -7.05
CA ASP A 101 7.40 5.36 -7.31
C ASP A 101 6.46 6.35 -6.63
N ASP A 102 6.93 6.94 -5.54
CA ASP A 102 6.10 7.78 -4.67
C ASP A 102 5.59 9.03 -5.41
N ALA A 103 6.38 9.59 -6.32
CA ALA A 103 5.97 10.76 -7.11
C ALA A 103 4.85 10.39 -8.10
N ALA A 104 5.01 9.28 -8.81
CA ALA A 104 3.98 8.79 -9.73
C ALA A 104 2.70 8.38 -8.98
N LEU A 105 2.84 7.79 -7.79
CA LEU A 105 1.70 7.44 -6.94
C LEU A 105 0.95 8.68 -6.47
N ALA A 106 1.66 9.71 -6.00
CA ALA A 106 1.07 10.97 -5.57
C ALA A 106 0.33 11.68 -6.72
N GLU A 107 0.91 11.70 -7.93
CA GLU A 107 0.28 12.26 -9.12
C GLU A 107 -1.03 11.52 -9.46
N LEU A 108 -0.99 10.17 -9.46
CA LEU A 108 -2.16 9.35 -9.76
C LEU A 108 -3.27 9.58 -8.74
N LEU A 109 -2.96 9.53 -7.43
CA LEU A 109 -3.94 9.76 -6.37
C LEU A 109 -4.54 11.18 -6.45
N SER A 110 -3.72 12.19 -6.74
CA SER A 110 -4.17 13.58 -6.89
C SER A 110 -5.04 13.81 -8.13
N SER A 111 -4.95 12.95 -9.14
CA SER A 111 -5.78 13.05 -10.36
C SER A 111 -7.22 12.56 -10.16
N LEU A 112 -7.48 11.83 -9.06
CA LEU A 112 -8.80 11.29 -8.76
C LEU A 112 -9.67 12.33 -8.05
N PRO A 113 -11.01 12.33 -8.29
CA PRO A 113 -11.93 13.24 -7.61
C PRO A 113 -12.07 12.91 -6.11
N ASP A 114 -11.89 11.65 -5.73
CA ASP A 114 -11.83 11.15 -4.36
C ASP A 114 -11.04 9.83 -4.32
N LEU A 115 -10.67 9.36 -3.13
CA LEU A 115 -9.85 8.17 -2.91
C LEU A 115 -10.68 6.92 -2.52
N THR A 116 -12.01 7.00 -2.60
CA THR A 116 -12.89 5.89 -2.20
C THR A 116 -12.61 4.64 -3.02
N GLY A 117 -12.46 3.50 -2.36
CA GLY A 117 -12.19 2.21 -3.01
C GLY A 117 -10.74 2.00 -3.47
N THR A 118 -9.85 2.98 -3.32
CA THR A 118 -8.43 2.84 -3.70
C THR A 118 -7.60 2.13 -2.61
N GLY A 119 -8.06 2.13 -1.37
CA GLY A 119 -7.32 1.67 -0.21
C GLY A 119 -6.34 2.70 0.36
N TYR A 120 -6.28 3.91 -0.21
CA TYR A 120 -5.51 5.04 0.29
C TYR A 120 -6.44 6.10 0.87
N ASP A 121 -5.91 6.91 1.79
CA ASP A 121 -6.61 8.05 2.38
C ASP A 121 -5.87 9.37 2.15
N GLY A 122 -6.52 10.47 2.52
CA GLY A 122 -5.96 11.81 2.34
C GLY A 122 -4.72 12.06 3.22
N ALA A 123 -4.58 11.38 4.36
CA ALA A 123 -3.42 11.51 5.23
C ALA A 123 -2.18 10.89 4.56
N PHE A 124 -2.34 9.70 3.98
CA PHE A 124 -1.28 9.05 3.20
C PHE A 124 -0.86 9.88 1.99
N LEU A 125 -1.83 10.45 1.24
CA LEU A 125 -1.51 11.34 0.12
C LEU A 125 -0.74 12.59 0.58
N ALA A 126 -1.12 13.17 1.73
CA ALA A 126 -0.41 14.33 2.27
C ALA A 126 1.06 14.02 2.67
N GLU A 127 1.34 12.79 3.10
CA GLU A 127 2.70 12.32 3.39
C GLU A 127 3.55 12.12 2.14
N LEU A 128 2.93 11.73 1.00
CA LEU A 128 3.62 11.55 -0.27
C LEU A 128 3.92 12.88 -0.98
N LEU A 129 3.09 13.90 -0.74
CA LEU A 129 3.33 15.20 -1.34
C LEU A 129 4.55 15.85 -0.68
N PRO A 130 5.47 16.47 -1.45
CA PRO A 130 6.55 17.23 -0.86
C PRO A 130 5.95 18.26 0.08
N GLY A 131 6.28 18.16 1.37
CA GLY A 131 5.88 19.17 2.36
C GLY A 131 6.32 20.55 1.84
N GLU A 132 5.49 21.57 2.03
CA GLU A 132 6.00 22.94 1.90
C GLU A 132 7.22 23.01 2.82
N GLU A 133 8.42 23.17 2.24
CA GLU A 133 9.58 23.49 3.05
C GLU A 133 9.17 24.67 3.94
N PRO A 134 9.27 24.55 5.28
CA PRO A 134 8.95 25.68 6.11
C PRO A 134 9.80 26.85 5.60
N ALA A 135 9.12 27.91 5.14
CA ALA A 135 9.80 29.12 4.65
C ALA A 135 10.91 29.44 5.64
N ALA A 136 12.13 29.48 5.15
CA ALA A 136 13.30 29.73 6.00
C ALA A 136 12.96 30.88 6.92
N LEU A 137 12.80 30.61 8.22
CA LEU A 137 12.36 31.60 9.20
C LEU A 137 13.37 32.72 9.39
N THR A 138 14.58 32.56 8.81
CA THR A 138 15.65 33.56 8.85
C THR A 138 16.39 33.54 7.52
N ASP A 139 16.38 34.68 6.86
CA ASP A 139 17.36 34.98 5.82
C ASP A 139 18.73 35.08 6.49
N VAL A 140 19.63 34.16 6.18
CA VAL A 140 20.99 34.12 6.74
C VAL A 140 21.75 35.39 6.40
N ASP A 141 21.39 36.08 5.30
CA ASP A 141 21.96 37.33 4.86
C ASP A 141 21.31 38.58 5.53
N ALA A 142 20.17 38.39 6.22
CA ALA A 142 19.50 39.49 6.95
C ALA A 142 20.03 39.71 8.36
N ALA A 143 21.01 38.93 8.82
CA ALA A 143 21.70 39.22 10.08
C ALA A 143 22.40 40.56 9.97
N ALA A 144 21.96 41.52 10.79
CA ALA A 144 22.61 42.86 10.85
C ALA A 144 24.12 42.68 11.11
N PRO A 145 24.99 43.35 10.36
CA PRO A 145 26.42 43.24 10.57
C PRO A 145 26.77 43.65 12.01
N VAL A 146 27.39 42.71 12.74
CA VAL A 146 27.84 42.97 14.12
C VAL A 146 28.90 44.12 14.05
N PRO A 147 28.70 45.20 14.76
CA PRO A 147 29.69 46.30 14.78
C PRO A 147 31.05 45.79 15.21
N LYS A 148 32.10 46.10 14.46
CA LYS A 148 33.46 45.59 14.72
C LYS A 148 34.02 45.99 16.10
N GLU A 149 33.36 46.89 16.79
CA GLU A 149 33.80 47.42 18.09
C GLU A 149 33.25 46.65 19.29
N ASP A 150 32.27 45.75 19.07
CA ASP A 150 31.60 44.98 20.15
C ASP A 150 31.96 43.48 20.14
N HIS A 151 33.15 43.12 19.70
CA HIS A 151 33.58 41.71 19.78
C HIS A 151 33.77 41.28 21.24
N THR A 152 32.89 40.39 21.70
CA THR A 152 32.95 39.77 23.03
C THR A 152 34.13 38.82 23.16
N CYS A 153 34.72 38.39 22.03
CA CYS A 153 35.84 37.44 21.97
C CYS A 153 37.04 38.04 21.24
N ARG A 154 38.26 37.81 21.76
CA ARG A 154 39.53 38.16 21.12
C ARG A 154 40.31 36.90 20.82
N LEU A 155 41.19 36.97 19.82
CA LEU A 155 42.09 35.88 19.50
C LEU A 155 42.94 35.52 20.72
N GLY A 156 42.79 34.28 21.25
CA GLY A 156 43.45 33.81 22.44
C GLY A 156 42.58 33.74 23.70
N ASP A 157 41.33 34.22 23.65
CA ASP A 157 40.39 34.05 24.75
C ASP A 157 40.01 32.60 24.93
N VAL A 158 39.97 32.15 26.17
CA VAL A 158 39.53 30.83 26.57
C VAL A 158 38.22 30.95 27.35
N TRP A 159 37.16 30.32 26.83
CA TRP A 159 35.85 30.40 27.46
C TRP A 159 35.58 29.12 28.26
N HIS A 160 35.12 29.26 29.51
CA HIS A 160 34.62 28.18 30.34
C HIS A 160 33.13 28.06 30.19
N LEU A 161 32.67 26.91 29.70
CA LEU A 161 31.26 26.50 29.62
C LEU A 161 30.99 25.37 30.61
N GLY A 162 30.68 25.74 31.86
CA GLY A 162 30.56 24.77 32.94
C GLY A 162 31.89 24.04 33.19
N ASP A 163 31.89 22.72 33.18
CA ASP A 163 33.09 21.88 33.38
C ASP A 163 33.89 21.61 32.09
N SER A 164 33.53 22.22 30.98
CA SER A 164 34.17 22.00 29.65
C SER A 164 34.95 23.26 29.23
N LEU A 165 36.18 23.04 28.71
CA LEU A 165 36.98 24.02 28.03
C LEU A 165 36.73 23.97 26.53
N LEU A 166 36.51 25.09 25.88
CA LEU A 166 36.47 25.26 24.43
C LEU A 166 37.75 25.90 23.94
#